data_da88bd157186f5e72138c841d5a4e934
#
_entry.id   da88bd157186f5e72138c841d5a4e934
#
_cell.length_a   1.000
_cell.length_b   1.000
_cell.length_c   1.000
_cell.angle_alpha   90.00
_cell.angle_beta   90.00
_cell.angle_gamma   90.00
#
_symmetry.space_group_name_H-M   'P 1'
#
loop_
_entity.id
_entity.type
_entity.pdbx_description
1 polymer ?
#
loop_
_entity_poly.entity_id
_entity_poly.type
_entity_poly.pdbx_seq_one_letter_code
_entity_poly.pdbx_strand_id
1 'polypeptide(L)'
;MAILLIAEHDNATLSDQTAKALTAAAQIGGDVDVLVAGKGAKPAADAAAKLNGVRKVLLAESDALENRLAEPTAALIVELAANYDTIITPATTSAKNILPRVAALLDVMQLSEIMEVVSADTFKRPIYAGNAIQTVQSTDAKKVITVRTASFSATGEGGSAAVESVNAAADPALSSFVGNALSESDRPELTSAKIIISGGRALGSAEKFQEVILPVADKLGAAVGASRAAVDAGYAPNDWQVGQTGKVVAPDLYIAVGISGAIQHLAGMKDSRVIVAINKDEEAPIFQVADYGLVGDLFTVLPELQKAL
;
A
#
# COMPACT_ATOMS: atom_id res chain seq x y z
N MET A 1 20.02 -13.99 -12.24
CA MET A 1 18.73 -13.23 -12.29
C MET A 1 18.93 -11.97 -11.49
N ALA A 2 18.58 -10.81 -12.05
CA ALA A 2 18.70 -9.52 -11.38
C ALA A 2 17.31 -8.86 -11.30
N ILE A 3 17.00 -8.29 -10.15
CA ILE A 3 15.70 -7.69 -9.83
C ILE A 3 15.90 -6.21 -9.56
N LEU A 4 15.08 -5.37 -10.19
CA LEU A 4 14.98 -3.95 -9.90
C LEU A 4 13.73 -3.70 -9.04
N LEU A 5 13.92 -3.38 -7.77
CA LEU A 5 12.86 -2.95 -6.86
C LEU A 5 12.73 -1.43 -6.92
N ILE A 6 11.58 -0.95 -7.34
CA ILE A 6 11.28 0.49 -7.32
C ILE A 6 10.79 0.85 -5.92
N ALA A 7 11.51 1.74 -5.25
CA ALA A 7 11.18 2.18 -3.89
C ALA A 7 9.93 3.07 -3.85
N GLU A 8 9.13 2.90 -2.80
CA GLU A 8 8.10 3.87 -2.42
C GLU A 8 8.69 4.81 -1.36
N HIS A 9 8.62 6.12 -1.61
CA HIS A 9 9.18 7.16 -0.75
C HIS A 9 8.53 8.53 -1.04
N ASP A 10 8.74 9.49 -0.15
CA ASP A 10 8.30 10.88 -0.30
C ASP A 10 9.47 11.86 -0.59
N ASN A 11 10.58 11.36 -1.14
CA ASN A 11 11.90 11.96 -1.29
C ASN A 11 12.72 12.03 0.02
N ALA A 12 12.11 12.29 1.17
CA ALA A 12 12.81 12.39 2.46
C ALA A 12 12.85 11.05 3.21
N THR A 13 11.75 10.30 3.20
CA THR A 13 11.58 9.05 3.95
C THR A 13 11.26 7.87 3.05
N LEU A 14 11.82 6.71 3.40
CA LEU A 14 11.51 5.45 2.73
C LEU A 14 10.25 4.85 3.35
N SER A 15 9.28 4.45 2.52
CA SER A 15 8.08 3.77 2.98
C SER A 15 8.38 2.32 3.40
N ASP A 16 7.78 1.87 4.52
CA ASP A 16 7.81 0.48 4.99
C ASP A 16 7.33 -0.53 3.93
N GLN A 17 6.48 -0.10 3.01
CA GLN A 17 6.03 -0.92 1.90
C GLN A 17 7.17 -1.38 0.98
N THR A 18 8.26 -0.59 0.89
CA THR A 18 9.47 -0.99 0.15
C THR A 18 10.13 -2.19 0.81
N ALA A 19 10.26 -2.21 2.15
CA ALA A 19 10.82 -3.34 2.88
C ALA A 19 9.97 -4.62 2.73
N LYS A 20 8.66 -4.49 2.66
CA LYS A 20 7.74 -5.62 2.41
C LYS A 20 7.86 -6.15 0.97
N ALA A 21 7.95 -5.26 -0.02
CA ALA A 21 8.17 -5.66 -1.40
C ALA A 21 9.57 -6.29 -1.62
N LEU A 22 10.57 -5.86 -0.84
CA LEU A 22 11.90 -6.48 -0.85
C LEU A 22 11.86 -7.94 -0.38
N THR A 23 11.01 -8.28 0.60
CA THR A 23 10.78 -9.67 1.00
C THR A 23 10.23 -10.51 -0.16
N ALA A 24 9.26 -9.98 -0.90
CA ALA A 24 8.76 -10.67 -2.10
C ALA A 24 9.85 -10.83 -3.17
N ALA A 25 10.64 -9.78 -3.42
CA ALA A 25 11.76 -9.83 -4.35
C ALA A 25 12.80 -10.89 -3.97
N ALA A 26 13.14 -10.99 -2.69
CA ALA A 26 14.07 -12.00 -2.18
C ALA A 26 13.55 -13.44 -2.37
N GLN A 27 12.24 -13.66 -2.25
CA GLN A 27 11.61 -14.96 -2.50
C GLN A 27 11.63 -15.36 -3.99
N ILE A 28 11.57 -14.39 -4.91
CA ILE A 28 11.74 -14.65 -6.36
C ILE A 28 13.15 -15.19 -6.62
N GLY A 29 14.14 -14.71 -5.87
CA GLY A 29 15.52 -15.13 -5.95
C GLY A 29 16.37 -14.31 -6.93
N GLY A 30 17.64 -14.14 -6.59
CA GLY A 30 18.60 -13.33 -7.34
C GLY A 30 19.00 -12.06 -6.60
N ASP A 31 19.83 -11.27 -7.25
CA ASP A 31 20.33 -10.01 -6.70
C ASP A 31 19.27 -8.91 -6.80
N VAL A 32 19.02 -8.18 -5.73
CA VAL A 32 18.04 -7.09 -5.69
C VAL A 32 18.76 -5.74 -5.63
N ASP A 33 18.56 -4.92 -6.65
CA ASP A 33 18.92 -3.50 -6.66
C ASP A 33 17.66 -2.67 -6.37
N VAL A 34 17.81 -1.61 -5.59
CA VAL A 34 16.71 -0.71 -5.27
C VAL A 34 16.86 0.59 -6.03
N LEU A 35 15.86 0.97 -6.83
CA LEU A 35 15.81 2.29 -7.48
C LEU A 35 15.08 3.28 -6.58
N VAL A 36 15.75 4.37 -6.24
CA VAL A 36 15.19 5.56 -5.60
C VAL A 36 15.25 6.70 -6.61
N ALA A 37 14.10 7.14 -7.09
CA ALA A 37 13.97 8.14 -8.15
C ALA A 37 13.17 9.34 -7.65
N GLY A 38 13.79 10.52 -7.58
CA GLY A 38 13.15 11.71 -7.03
C GLY A 38 14.00 12.97 -7.15
N LYS A 39 13.78 13.92 -6.25
CA LYS A 39 14.59 15.11 -6.07
C LYS A 39 14.90 15.30 -4.60
N GLY A 40 16.19 15.44 -4.26
CA GLY A 40 16.63 15.41 -2.86
C GLY A 40 16.35 14.07 -2.17
N ALA A 41 16.29 12.97 -2.92
CA ALA A 41 15.87 11.66 -2.45
C ALA A 41 17.02 10.84 -1.80
N LYS A 42 18.18 11.44 -1.60
CA LYS A 42 19.32 10.78 -0.95
C LYS A 42 19.00 10.21 0.44
N PRO A 43 18.23 10.86 1.33
CA PRO A 43 17.88 10.27 2.62
C PRO A 43 17.08 8.95 2.50
N ALA A 44 16.15 8.89 1.55
CA ALA A 44 15.41 7.66 1.25
C ALA A 44 16.32 6.56 0.67
N ALA A 45 17.30 6.93 -0.18
CA ALA A 45 18.30 6.00 -0.70
C ALA A 45 19.22 5.45 0.41
N ASP A 46 19.67 6.32 1.33
CA ASP A 46 20.49 5.91 2.48
C ASP A 46 19.71 4.99 3.44
N ALA A 47 18.38 5.17 3.56
CA ALA A 47 17.52 4.26 4.31
C ALA A 47 17.35 2.91 3.58
N ALA A 48 17.14 2.92 2.27
CA ALA A 48 17.05 1.69 1.46
C ALA A 48 18.34 0.86 1.52
N ALA A 49 19.50 1.50 1.57
CA ALA A 49 20.81 0.85 1.66
C ALA A 49 21.01 0.04 2.97
N LYS A 50 20.24 0.35 4.02
CA LYS A 50 20.30 -0.35 5.31
C LYS A 50 19.42 -1.59 5.35
N LEU A 51 18.54 -1.80 4.38
CA LEU A 51 17.67 -2.98 4.35
C LEU A 51 18.46 -4.25 4.02
N ASN A 52 18.16 -5.33 4.73
CA ASN A 52 18.77 -6.62 4.48
C ASN A 52 18.37 -7.16 3.11
N GLY A 53 19.36 -7.65 2.33
CA GLY A 53 19.11 -8.27 1.04
C GLY A 53 19.21 -7.29 -0.15
N VAL A 54 19.46 -6.01 0.08
CA VAL A 54 19.77 -5.05 -0.98
C VAL A 54 21.22 -5.21 -1.41
N ARG A 55 21.46 -5.43 -2.70
CA ARG A 55 22.81 -5.51 -3.28
C ARG A 55 23.41 -4.10 -3.45
N LYS A 56 22.64 -3.19 -4.06
CA LYS A 56 22.98 -1.78 -4.22
C LYS A 56 21.72 -0.93 -4.39
N VAL A 57 21.87 0.37 -4.17
CA VAL A 57 20.81 1.36 -4.40
C VAL A 57 21.21 2.23 -5.59
N LEU A 58 20.32 2.36 -6.56
CA LEU A 58 20.44 3.28 -7.68
C LEU A 58 19.68 4.57 -7.32
N LEU A 59 20.37 5.69 -7.20
CA LEU A 59 19.80 7.00 -6.93
C LEU A 59 19.74 7.80 -8.23
N ALA A 60 18.52 8.09 -8.69
CA ALA A 60 18.26 8.97 -9.82
C ALA A 60 17.65 10.30 -9.33
N GLU A 61 18.35 11.40 -9.49
CA GLU A 61 17.88 12.71 -9.05
C GLU A 61 17.63 13.64 -10.24
N SER A 62 16.41 14.20 -10.32
CA SER A 62 16.02 15.16 -11.35
C SER A 62 14.76 15.91 -10.92
N ASP A 63 14.60 17.16 -11.37
CA ASP A 63 13.37 17.94 -11.20
C ASP A 63 12.15 17.22 -11.80
N ALA A 64 12.31 16.52 -12.92
CA ALA A 64 11.25 15.74 -13.56
C ALA A 64 10.76 14.55 -12.71
N LEU A 65 11.56 14.08 -11.75
CA LEU A 65 11.25 12.96 -10.89
C LEU A 65 10.67 13.37 -9.52
N GLU A 66 10.69 14.69 -9.20
CA GLU A 66 10.29 15.23 -7.89
C GLU A 66 8.90 14.77 -7.45
N ASN A 67 7.93 14.80 -8.37
CA ASN A 67 6.52 14.51 -8.11
C ASN A 67 6.10 13.11 -8.59
N ARG A 68 7.06 12.27 -8.98
CA ARG A 68 6.84 10.86 -9.38
C ARG A 68 5.79 10.70 -10.48
N LEU A 69 5.77 11.61 -11.46
CA LEU A 69 4.92 11.47 -12.65
C LEU A 69 5.25 10.17 -13.38
N ALA A 70 4.23 9.52 -13.93
CA ALA A 70 4.39 8.20 -14.51
C ALA A 70 5.30 8.20 -15.74
N GLU A 71 5.23 9.23 -16.56
CA GLU A 71 5.94 9.28 -17.84
C GLU A 71 7.46 9.37 -17.66
N PRO A 72 8.03 10.32 -16.90
CA PRO A 72 9.48 10.40 -16.71
C PRO A 72 9.99 9.21 -15.87
N THR A 73 9.22 8.75 -14.87
CA THR A 73 9.61 7.61 -14.04
C THR A 73 9.63 6.31 -14.86
N ALA A 74 8.62 6.07 -15.71
CA ALA A 74 8.60 4.90 -16.58
C ALA A 74 9.72 4.93 -17.62
N ALA A 75 10.06 6.09 -18.19
CA ALA A 75 11.18 6.22 -19.11
C ALA A 75 12.50 5.78 -18.46
N LEU A 76 12.78 6.24 -17.25
CA LEU A 76 13.95 5.82 -16.48
C LEU A 76 13.96 4.31 -16.21
N ILE A 77 12.84 3.74 -15.78
CA ILE A 77 12.73 2.29 -15.50
C ILE A 77 12.99 1.49 -16.78
N VAL A 78 12.44 1.91 -17.91
CA VAL A 78 12.62 1.22 -19.22
C VAL A 78 14.08 1.25 -19.66
N GLU A 79 14.80 2.38 -19.50
CA GLU A 79 16.23 2.46 -19.78
C GLU A 79 17.06 1.50 -18.91
N LEU A 80 16.72 1.39 -17.62
CA LEU A 80 17.40 0.47 -16.69
C LEU A 80 17.04 -1.00 -16.93
N ALA A 81 15.86 -1.27 -17.48
CA ALA A 81 15.28 -2.61 -17.61
C ALA A 81 16.17 -3.58 -18.42
N ALA A 82 17.08 -3.09 -19.28
CA ALA A 82 18.00 -3.95 -20.02
C ALA A 82 18.86 -4.85 -19.11
N ASN A 83 19.13 -4.41 -17.88
CA ASN A 83 19.99 -5.07 -16.91
C ASN A 83 19.25 -5.97 -15.92
N TYR A 84 17.91 -6.06 -16.02
CA TYR A 84 17.07 -6.75 -15.04
C TYR A 84 16.08 -7.72 -15.70
N ASP A 85 15.87 -8.86 -15.07
CA ASP A 85 14.88 -9.86 -15.47
C ASP A 85 13.51 -9.58 -14.85
N THR A 86 13.49 -8.90 -13.70
CA THR A 86 12.27 -8.59 -12.95
C THR A 86 12.30 -7.14 -12.50
N ILE A 87 11.19 -6.45 -12.70
CA ILE A 87 10.90 -5.10 -12.18
C ILE A 87 9.74 -5.25 -11.21
N ILE A 88 9.95 -4.85 -9.97
CA ILE A 88 8.99 -5.07 -8.89
C ILE A 88 8.80 -3.80 -8.05
N THR A 89 7.59 -3.58 -7.53
CA THR A 89 7.30 -2.44 -6.63
C THR A 89 6.13 -2.77 -5.71
N PRO A 90 5.99 -2.11 -4.54
CA PRO A 90 4.75 -2.16 -3.77
C PRO A 90 3.54 -1.71 -4.59
N ALA A 91 2.37 -2.33 -4.41
CA ALA A 91 1.14 -1.98 -5.13
C ALA A 91 0.49 -0.69 -4.60
N THR A 92 1.25 0.40 -4.58
CA THR A 92 0.78 1.74 -4.20
C THR A 92 0.04 2.43 -5.35
N THR A 93 -0.60 3.56 -5.07
CA THR A 93 -1.25 4.37 -6.12
C THR A 93 -0.24 4.88 -7.15
N SER A 94 0.96 5.27 -6.71
CA SER A 94 2.05 5.67 -7.60
C SER A 94 2.49 4.52 -8.51
N ALA A 95 2.71 3.34 -7.93
CA ALA A 95 3.11 2.16 -8.69
C ALA A 95 2.04 1.71 -9.68
N LYS A 96 0.77 1.77 -9.31
CA LYS A 96 -0.38 1.46 -10.20
C LYS A 96 -0.52 2.44 -11.36
N ASN A 97 0.04 3.63 -11.26
CA ASN A 97 0.14 4.59 -12.34
C ASN A 97 1.38 4.35 -13.23
N ILE A 98 2.53 3.98 -12.64
CA ILE A 98 3.82 3.86 -13.34
C ILE A 98 3.96 2.51 -14.06
N LEU A 99 3.74 1.39 -13.35
CA LEU A 99 4.11 0.07 -13.84
C LEU A 99 3.31 -0.43 -15.06
N PRO A 100 2.01 -0.14 -15.22
CA PRO A 100 1.30 -0.52 -16.45
C PRO A 100 1.92 0.12 -17.69
N ARG A 101 2.43 1.35 -17.57
CA ARG A 101 3.15 2.04 -18.63
C ARG A 101 4.49 1.37 -18.92
N VAL A 102 5.25 0.99 -17.88
CA VAL A 102 6.50 0.25 -18.03
C VAL A 102 6.25 -1.09 -18.76
N ALA A 103 5.25 -1.85 -18.33
CA ALA A 103 4.90 -3.13 -18.94
C ALA A 103 4.55 -2.97 -20.43
N ALA A 104 3.73 -1.97 -20.76
CA ALA A 104 3.36 -1.67 -22.15
C ALA A 104 4.55 -1.26 -23.02
N LEU A 105 5.48 -0.44 -22.48
CA LEU A 105 6.69 -0.01 -23.20
C LEU A 105 7.69 -1.17 -23.42
N LEU A 106 7.69 -2.16 -22.52
CA LEU A 106 8.51 -3.36 -22.62
C LEU A 106 7.83 -4.50 -23.40
N ASP A 107 6.57 -4.31 -23.83
CA ASP A 107 5.74 -5.31 -24.51
C ASP A 107 5.61 -6.63 -23.71
N VAL A 108 5.34 -6.52 -22.40
CA VAL A 108 5.14 -7.65 -21.47
C VAL A 108 3.89 -7.47 -20.64
N MET A 109 3.40 -8.56 -20.05
CA MET A 109 2.25 -8.52 -19.13
C MET A 109 2.66 -8.06 -17.72
N GLN A 110 1.85 -7.19 -17.11
CA GLN A 110 1.99 -6.88 -15.68
C GLN A 110 1.31 -7.94 -14.82
N LEU A 111 2.03 -8.44 -13.82
CA LEU A 111 1.50 -9.27 -12.75
C LEU A 111 1.10 -8.38 -11.57
N SER A 112 -0.20 -8.10 -11.45
CA SER A 112 -0.70 -7.13 -10.46
C SER A 112 -0.99 -7.79 -9.12
N GLU A 113 -0.54 -7.12 -8.04
CA GLU A 113 -0.89 -7.42 -6.64
C GLU A 113 -0.60 -8.88 -6.23
N ILE A 114 0.60 -9.38 -6.54
CA ILE A 114 0.98 -10.71 -6.06
C ILE A 114 0.96 -10.75 -4.53
N MET A 115 0.46 -11.86 -3.98
CA MET A 115 0.37 -12.11 -2.54
C MET A 115 1.25 -13.29 -2.07
N GLU A 116 1.77 -14.07 -3.02
CA GLU A 116 2.66 -15.20 -2.74
C GLU A 116 3.56 -15.44 -3.94
N VAL A 117 4.81 -15.74 -3.68
CA VAL A 117 5.79 -16.20 -4.67
C VAL A 117 5.88 -17.72 -4.58
N VAL A 118 5.45 -18.42 -5.63
CA VAL A 118 5.52 -19.89 -5.73
C VAL A 118 6.87 -20.33 -6.32
N SER A 119 7.32 -19.61 -7.35
CA SER A 119 8.63 -19.78 -8.00
C SER A 119 9.06 -18.46 -8.65
N ALA A 120 10.19 -18.46 -9.33
CA ALA A 120 10.73 -17.28 -10.01
C ALA A 120 9.81 -16.73 -11.11
N ASP A 121 8.86 -17.51 -11.60
CA ASP A 121 7.93 -17.16 -12.69
C ASP A 121 6.45 -17.40 -12.35
N THR A 122 6.17 -17.96 -11.17
CA THR A 122 4.82 -18.38 -10.76
C THR A 122 4.42 -17.70 -9.46
N PHE A 123 3.23 -17.11 -9.45
CA PHE A 123 2.76 -16.26 -8.37
C PHE A 123 1.29 -16.53 -8.05
N LYS A 124 0.86 -16.22 -6.82
CA LYS A 124 -0.56 -16.15 -6.48
C LYS A 124 -1.01 -14.70 -6.36
N ARG A 125 -2.21 -14.42 -6.84
CA ARG A 125 -2.83 -13.09 -6.78
C ARG A 125 -4.33 -13.19 -6.51
N PRO A 126 -4.92 -12.20 -5.81
CA PRO A 126 -6.35 -12.16 -5.61
C PRO A 126 -7.07 -11.71 -6.89
N ILE A 127 -8.21 -12.33 -7.17
CA ILE A 127 -9.16 -11.93 -8.21
C ILE A 127 -10.57 -11.89 -7.61
N TYR A 128 -11.54 -11.28 -8.33
CA TYR A 128 -12.92 -11.12 -7.83
C TYR A 128 -12.97 -10.50 -6.43
N ALA A 129 -12.29 -9.36 -6.24
CA ALA A 129 -12.16 -8.66 -4.96
C ALA A 129 -11.60 -9.55 -3.82
N GLY A 130 -10.75 -10.51 -4.17
CA GLY A 130 -10.13 -11.42 -3.22
C GLY A 130 -10.97 -12.63 -2.81
N ASN A 131 -12.11 -12.89 -3.48
CA ASN A 131 -12.90 -14.10 -3.25
C ASN A 131 -12.28 -15.33 -3.90
N ALA A 132 -11.39 -15.16 -4.86
CA ALA A 132 -10.63 -16.23 -5.46
C ALA A 132 -9.14 -15.87 -5.51
N ILE A 133 -8.30 -16.86 -5.35
CA ILE A 133 -6.85 -16.76 -5.51
C ILE A 133 -6.45 -17.47 -6.79
N GLN A 134 -5.87 -16.72 -7.71
CA GLN A 134 -5.37 -17.23 -8.97
C GLN A 134 -3.88 -17.54 -8.84
N THR A 135 -3.46 -18.74 -9.24
CA THR A 135 -2.05 -19.04 -9.53
C THR A 135 -1.79 -18.70 -10.99
N VAL A 136 -0.80 -17.86 -11.24
CA VAL A 136 -0.42 -17.39 -12.57
C VAL A 136 1.06 -17.63 -12.81
N GLN A 137 1.40 -18.17 -13.98
CA GLN A 137 2.78 -18.29 -14.46
C GLN A 137 3.00 -17.31 -15.61
N SER A 138 4.07 -16.52 -15.52
CA SER A 138 4.52 -15.64 -16.63
C SER A 138 5.57 -16.33 -17.47
N THR A 139 5.32 -16.38 -18.77
CA THR A 139 6.27 -16.86 -19.76
C THR A 139 7.09 -15.74 -20.41
N ASP A 140 6.83 -14.48 -20.02
CA ASP A 140 7.56 -13.32 -20.54
C ASP A 140 9.03 -13.36 -20.14
N ALA A 141 9.89 -12.87 -21.00
CA ALA A 141 11.33 -12.79 -20.74
C ALA A 141 11.64 -11.85 -19.54
N LYS A 142 10.85 -10.78 -19.41
CA LYS A 142 10.92 -9.84 -18.28
C LYS A 142 9.60 -9.85 -17.51
N LYS A 143 9.66 -9.77 -16.19
CA LYS A 143 8.50 -9.73 -15.33
C LYS A 143 8.32 -8.34 -14.75
N VAL A 144 7.11 -7.79 -14.85
CA VAL A 144 6.72 -6.50 -14.27
C VAL A 144 5.66 -6.77 -13.21
N ILE A 145 5.97 -6.51 -11.93
CA ILE A 145 5.22 -7.04 -10.79
C ILE A 145 4.86 -5.92 -9.81
N THR A 146 3.59 -5.86 -9.38
CA THR A 146 3.23 -5.12 -8.18
C THR A 146 2.92 -6.08 -7.04
N VAL A 147 3.39 -5.73 -5.81
CA VAL A 147 3.30 -6.57 -4.62
C VAL A 147 2.20 -6.08 -3.69
N ARG A 148 1.28 -6.94 -3.30
CA ARG A 148 0.32 -6.70 -2.22
C ARG A 148 1.07 -6.77 -0.89
N THR A 149 1.55 -5.64 -0.41
CA THR A 149 2.44 -5.54 0.76
C THR A 149 1.81 -6.05 2.06
N ALA A 150 0.47 -6.08 2.14
CA ALA A 150 -0.27 -6.70 3.26
C ALA A 150 0.05 -8.20 3.44
N SER A 151 0.50 -8.88 2.38
CA SER A 151 0.79 -10.33 2.39
C SER A 151 2.25 -10.67 2.71
N PHE A 152 3.11 -9.67 2.91
CA PHE A 152 4.54 -9.88 3.16
C PHE A 152 5.00 -9.11 4.40
N SER A 153 5.81 -9.74 5.24
CA SER A 153 6.49 -9.07 6.34
C SER A 153 7.60 -8.16 5.80
N ALA A 154 7.84 -7.05 6.48
CA ALA A 154 8.97 -6.19 6.16
C ALA A 154 10.30 -6.90 6.43
N THR A 155 11.28 -6.73 5.54
CA THR A 155 12.66 -7.15 5.84
C THR A 155 13.24 -6.25 6.94
N GLY A 156 14.16 -6.79 7.73
CA GLY A 156 14.85 -6.03 8.77
C GLY A 156 15.97 -5.14 8.19
N GLU A 157 16.51 -4.29 9.06
CA GLU A 157 17.74 -3.53 8.81
C GLU A 157 18.99 -4.36 9.17
N GLY A 158 20.14 -3.95 8.66
CA GLY A 158 21.46 -4.58 8.88
C GLY A 158 22.31 -4.65 7.61
N GLY A 159 21.74 -4.21 6.49
CA GLY A 159 22.45 -4.03 5.23
C GLY A 159 23.38 -2.81 5.22
N SER A 160 24.29 -2.78 4.26
CA SER A 160 25.24 -1.69 4.01
C SER A 160 25.51 -1.56 2.52
N ALA A 161 24.47 -1.55 1.73
CA ALA A 161 24.55 -1.48 0.28
C ALA A 161 25.15 -0.14 -0.20
N ALA A 162 25.92 -0.17 -1.29
CA ALA A 162 26.43 1.05 -1.90
C ALA A 162 25.26 1.83 -2.56
N VAL A 163 25.29 3.17 -2.44
CA VAL A 163 24.40 4.06 -3.18
C VAL A 163 25.16 4.57 -4.38
N GLU A 164 24.68 4.21 -5.58
CA GLU A 164 25.26 4.61 -6.86
C GLU A 164 24.34 5.64 -7.54
N SER A 165 24.88 6.78 -7.95
CA SER A 165 24.12 7.74 -8.74
C SER A 165 23.97 7.23 -10.18
N VAL A 166 22.75 7.34 -10.70
CA VAL A 166 22.43 7.04 -12.10
C VAL A 166 21.79 8.27 -12.76
N ASN A 167 21.99 8.42 -14.06
CA ASN A 167 21.36 9.51 -14.79
C ASN A 167 19.84 9.29 -14.85
N ALA A 168 19.09 10.38 -14.68
CA ALA A 168 17.67 10.36 -15.02
C ALA A 168 17.48 10.27 -16.53
N ALA A 169 16.44 9.56 -16.96
CA ALA A 169 16.02 9.58 -18.37
C ALA A 169 15.55 10.99 -18.78
N ALA A 170 15.56 11.25 -20.08
CA ALA A 170 14.98 12.47 -20.60
C ALA A 170 13.47 12.52 -20.29
N ASP A 171 13.00 13.67 -19.80
CA ASP A 171 11.57 13.87 -19.58
C ASP A 171 10.83 13.88 -20.92
N PRO A 172 9.86 12.97 -21.16
CA PRO A 172 9.08 12.96 -22.40
C PRO A 172 8.11 14.15 -22.50
N ALA A 173 7.97 14.98 -21.45
CA ALA A 173 7.13 16.17 -21.39
C ALA A 173 5.66 15.93 -21.80
N LEU A 174 5.10 14.76 -21.46
CA LEU A 174 3.74 14.37 -21.79
C LEU A 174 2.72 14.80 -20.71
N SER A 175 3.19 15.06 -19.50
CA SER A 175 2.39 15.54 -18.37
C SER A 175 3.17 16.56 -17.57
N SER A 176 2.48 17.37 -16.77
CA SER A 176 3.09 18.34 -15.87
C SER A 176 2.40 18.30 -14.52
N PHE A 177 3.16 18.46 -13.46
CA PHE A 177 2.63 18.57 -12.11
C PHE A 177 2.03 19.96 -11.90
N VAL A 178 0.79 20.01 -11.38
CA VAL A 178 0.07 21.26 -11.10
C VAL A 178 0.07 21.57 -9.60
N GLY A 179 -0.20 20.56 -8.76
CA GLY A 179 -0.24 20.74 -7.32
C GLY A 179 -0.87 19.55 -6.60
N ASN A 180 -0.62 19.47 -5.30
CA ASN A 180 -1.25 18.55 -4.38
C ASN A 180 -2.25 19.29 -3.49
N ALA A 181 -3.39 18.65 -3.20
CA ALA A 181 -4.26 19.02 -2.10
C ALA A 181 -4.15 17.92 -1.04
N LEU A 182 -3.27 18.12 -0.07
CA LEU A 182 -3.02 17.13 0.99
C LEU A 182 -3.89 17.45 2.19
N SER A 183 -4.45 16.42 2.82
CA SER A 183 -5.02 16.53 4.16
C SER A 183 -3.86 16.38 5.17
N GLU A 184 -3.74 17.35 6.08
CA GLU A 184 -2.80 17.25 7.19
C GLU A 184 -3.44 16.45 8.33
N SER A 185 -2.74 15.45 8.83
CA SER A 185 -3.17 14.64 9.97
C SER A 185 -1.95 14.20 10.78
N ASP A 186 -2.02 14.40 12.09
CA ASP A 186 -1.00 13.90 13.02
C ASP A 186 -1.16 12.39 13.33
N ARG A 187 -2.20 11.73 12.77
CA ARG A 187 -2.46 10.30 12.99
C ARG A 187 -1.61 9.44 12.07
N PRO A 188 -1.32 8.18 12.48
CA PRO A 188 -0.60 7.24 11.65
C PRO A 188 -1.25 7.05 10.28
N GLU A 189 -0.45 6.85 9.25
CA GLU A 189 -0.90 6.50 7.91
C GLU A 189 -1.58 5.13 7.90
N LEU A 190 -2.73 5.02 7.21
CA LEU A 190 -3.52 3.78 7.14
C LEU A 190 -2.71 2.57 6.63
N THR A 191 -1.81 2.78 5.68
CA THR A 191 -1.06 1.71 5.04
C THR A 191 0.07 1.11 5.91
N SER A 192 0.48 1.83 6.96
CA SER A 192 1.55 1.43 7.88
C SER A 192 1.09 1.27 9.33
N ALA A 193 -0.14 1.70 9.65
CA ALA A 193 -0.66 1.66 11.01
C ALA A 193 -0.83 0.24 11.53
N LYS A 194 -0.47 0.02 12.81
CA LYS A 194 -0.69 -1.26 13.50
C LYS A 194 -2.12 -1.42 14.01
N ILE A 195 -2.78 -0.32 14.31
CA ILE A 195 -4.18 -0.29 14.78
C ILE A 195 -4.95 0.64 13.87
N ILE A 196 -6.11 0.19 13.40
CA ILE A 196 -7.03 0.98 12.59
C ILE A 196 -8.42 0.88 13.21
N ILE A 197 -9.08 2.03 13.38
CA ILE A 197 -10.51 2.10 13.64
C ILE A 197 -11.21 2.72 12.42
N SER A 198 -12.22 2.05 11.90
CA SER A 198 -12.88 2.45 10.65
C SER A 198 -14.38 2.63 10.84
N GLY A 199 -14.88 3.77 10.38
CA GLY A 199 -16.29 4.14 10.50
C GLY A 199 -17.09 3.88 9.23
N GLY A 200 -18.31 3.36 9.42
CA GLY A 200 -19.27 3.14 8.34
C GLY A 200 -20.33 4.24 8.22
N ARG A 201 -21.22 4.10 7.24
CA ARG A 201 -22.35 5.02 7.02
C ARG A 201 -23.35 5.06 8.20
N ALA A 202 -23.34 4.04 9.07
CA ALA A 202 -24.20 4.01 10.25
C ALA A 202 -23.91 5.13 11.27
N LEU A 203 -22.77 5.83 11.16
CA LEU A 203 -22.45 7.02 11.96
C LEU A 203 -23.36 8.23 11.65
N GLY A 204 -23.95 8.30 10.47
CA GLY A 204 -25.04 9.21 10.13
C GLY A 204 -24.66 10.63 9.72
N SER A 205 -23.51 11.17 10.19
CA SER A 205 -22.99 12.47 9.76
C SER A 205 -21.48 12.60 9.98
N ALA A 206 -20.87 13.63 9.40
CA ALA A 206 -19.44 13.95 9.59
C ALA A 206 -19.12 14.33 11.05
N GLU A 207 -20.01 15.09 11.68
CA GLU A 207 -19.86 15.51 13.07
C GLU A 207 -19.88 14.30 14.00
N LYS A 208 -20.84 13.39 13.83
CA LYS A 208 -20.91 12.15 14.63
C LYS A 208 -19.74 11.22 14.35
N PHE A 209 -19.28 11.16 13.09
CA PHE A 209 -18.07 10.40 12.75
C PHE A 209 -16.88 10.90 13.58
N GLN A 210 -16.65 12.20 13.61
CA GLN A 210 -15.58 12.80 14.37
C GLN A 210 -15.77 12.64 15.90
N GLU A 211 -16.96 12.89 16.40
CA GLU A 211 -17.27 12.82 17.84
C GLU A 211 -17.09 11.43 18.44
N VAL A 212 -17.37 10.37 17.66
CA VAL A 212 -17.41 9.01 18.19
C VAL A 212 -16.13 8.21 17.84
N ILE A 213 -15.58 8.40 16.64
CA ILE A 213 -14.41 7.63 16.17
C ILE A 213 -13.09 8.24 16.66
N LEU A 214 -12.93 9.56 16.51
CA LEU A 214 -11.63 10.18 16.78
C LEU A 214 -11.16 10.04 18.24
N PRO A 215 -11.99 10.18 19.27
CA PRO A 215 -11.52 10.03 20.65
C PRO A 215 -11.03 8.62 20.99
N VAL A 216 -11.62 7.58 20.37
CA VAL A 216 -11.16 6.20 20.53
C VAL A 216 -9.87 5.99 19.75
N ALA A 217 -9.77 6.52 18.51
CA ALA A 217 -8.57 6.47 17.71
C ALA A 217 -7.37 7.10 18.42
N ASP A 218 -7.57 8.28 19.02
CA ASP A 218 -6.52 9.02 19.73
C ASP A 218 -6.02 8.26 20.97
N LYS A 219 -6.91 7.63 21.72
CA LYS A 219 -6.52 6.79 22.88
C LYS A 219 -5.74 5.54 22.49
N LEU A 220 -6.06 4.96 21.34
CA LEU A 220 -5.39 3.76 20.82
C LEU A 220 -4.11 4.09 20.01
N GLY A 221 -3.85 5.36 19.72
CA GLY A 221 -2.83 5.73 18.73
C GLY A 221 -3.11 5.14 17.35
N ALA A 222 -4.40 4.99 17.00
CA ALA A 222 -4.86 4.30 15.80
C ALA A 222 -4.97 5.24 14.60
N ALA A 223 -4.74 4.69 13.40
CA ALA A 223 -5.18 5.35 12.17
C ALA A 223 -6.70 5.28 12.04
N VAL A 224 -7.27 6.26 11.36
CA VAL A 224 -8.71 6.34 11.12
C VAL A 224 -9.01 5.97 9.68
N GLY A 225 -9.87 4.98 9.51
CA GLY A 225 -10.40 4.56 8.21
C GLY A 225 -11.88 4.87 8.06
N ALA A 226 -12.36 4.76 6.83
CA ALA A 226 -13.78 4.92 6.52
C ALA A 226 -14.23 3.95 5.42
N SER A 227 -15.49 3.56 5.45
CA SER A 227 -16.08 2.86 4.31
C SER A 227 -16.31 3.81 3.14
N ARG A 228 -16.33 3.29 1.90
CA ARG A 228 -16.68 4.10 0.73
C ARG A 228 -18.00 4.84 0.92
N ALA A 229 -19.00 4.18 1.48
CA ALA A 229 -20.31 4.80 1.71
C ALA A 229 -20.28 5.97 2.71
N ALA A 230 -19.35 5.98 3.68
CA ALA A 230 -19.13 7.10 4.58
C ALA A 230 -18.39 8.26 3.88
N VAL A 231 -17.40 7.94 3.04
CA VAL A 231 -16.68 8.93 2.23
C VAL A 231 -17.62 9.59 1.20
N ASP A 232 -18.37 8.79 0.44
CA ASP A 232 -19.32 9.29 -0.56
C ASP A 232 -20.42 10.17 0.09
N ALA A 233 -20.77 9.91 1.36
CA ALA A 233 -21.69 10.73 2.15
C ALA A 233 -21.02 11.98 2.78
N GLY A 234 -19.73 12.19 2.59
CA GLY A 234 -18.99 13.33 3.13
C GLY A 234 -18.65 13.24 4.62
N TYR A 235 -18.70 12.04 5.23
CA TYR A 235 -18.41 11.88 6.66
C TYR A 235 -16.91 11.83 6.95
N ALA A 236 -16.13 11.41 5.97
CA ALA A 236 -14.67 11.29 6.06
C ALA A 236 -14.01 11.68 4.74
N PRO A 237 -12.75 12.15 4.75
CA PRO A 237 -12.02 12.48 3.54
C PRO A 237 -11.69 11.23 2.73
N ASN A 238 -11.43 11.41 1.44
CA ASN A 238 -11.22 10.31 0.49
C ASN A 238 -9.98 9.46 0.81
N ASP A 239 -8.94 10.06 1.37
CA ASP A 239 -7.69 9.39 1.77
C ASP A 239 -7.85 8.45 2.99
N TRP A 240 -8.99 8.51 3.68
CA TRP A 240 -9.36 7.58 4.75
C TRP A 240 -10.12 6.35 4.24
N GLN A 241 -10.44 6.30 2.95
CA GLN A 241 -11.20 5.18 2.40
C GLN A 241 -10.39 3.88 2.47
N VAL A 242 -10.97 2.86 3.11
CA VAL A 242 -10.48 1.48 3.13
C VAL A 242 -11.36 0.62 2.22
N GLY A 243 -10.74 -0.16 1.33
CA GLY A 243 -11.47 -1.05 0.43
C GLY A 243 -10.75 -1.26 -0.90
N GLN A 244 -11.41 -1.94 -1.82
CA GLN A 244 -10.90 -2.28 -3.14
C GLN A 244 -10.45 -1.06 -3.96
N THR A 245 -11.18 0.05 -3.85
CA THR A 245 -10.89 1.31 -4.55
C THR A 245 -10.27 2.37 -3.65
N GLY A 246 -10.02 2.02 -2.40
CA GLY A 246 -9.30 2.83 -1.41
C GLY A 246 -7.96 2.21 -1.05
N LYS A 247 -7.55 2.42 0.20
CA LYS A 247 -6.34 1.81 0.74
C LYS A 247 -6.60 0.35 1.15
N VAL A 248 -5.66 -0.54 0.84
CA VAL A 248 -5.64 -1.92 1.33
C VAL A 248 -4.72 -1.97 2.53
N VAL A 249 -5.24 -2.47 3.65
CA VAL A 249 -4.58 -2.45 4.94
C VAL A 249 -4.54 -3.85 5.57
N ALA A 250 -3.55 -4.13 6.41
CA ALA A 250 -3.43 -5.34 7.20
C ALA A 250 -2.79 -5.02 8.57
N PRO A 251 -3.50 -4.26 9.44
CA PRO A 251 -3.02 -3.94 10.78
C PRO A 251 -3.02 -5.17 11.70
N ASP A 252 -2.36 -5.05 12.85
CA ASP A 252 -2.51 -6.03 13.94
C ASP A 252 -3.94 -6.04 14.51
N LEU A 253 -4.62 -4.88 14.51
CA LEU A 253 -6.01 -4.74 14.96
C LEU A 253 -6.80 -3.80 14.04
N TYR A 254 -7.91 -4.32 13.51
CA TYR A 254 -8.89 -3.54 12.74
C TYR A 254 -10.23 -3.51 13.45
N ILE A 255 -10.69 -2.32 13.84
CA ILE A 255 -11.99 -2.13 14.50
C ILE A 255 -12.97 -1.57 13.47
N ALA A 256 -13.95 -2.37 13.06
CA ALA A 256 -15.00 -1.99 12.10
C ALA A 256 -16.26 -1.52 12.84
N VAL A 257 -16.56 -0.22 12.74
CA VAL A 257 -17.66 0.41 13.46
C VAL A 257 -18.79 0.81 12.51
N GLY A 258 -19.94 0.17 12.64
CA GLY A 258 -21.11 0.47 11.78
C GLY A 258 -20.86 0.20 10.30
N ILE A 259 -19.97 -0.73 9.98
CA ILE A 259 -19.64 -1.17 8.63
C ILE A 259 -20.42 -2.44 8.32
N SER A 260 -21.08 -2.48 7.15
CA SER A 260 -21.89 -3.63 6.74
C SER A 260 -21.11 -4.87 6.36
N GLY A 261 -19.86 -4.72 5.91
CA GLY A 261 -19.08 -5.84 5.38
C GLY A 261 -19.32 -6.12 3.88
N ALA A 262 -19.61 -5.07 3.11
CA ALA A 262 -19.63 -5.21 1.66
C ALA A 262 -18.29 -5.73 1.13
N ILE A 263 -18.35 -6.60 0.12
CA ILE A 263 -17.17 -7.30 -0.44
C ILE A 263 -16.04 -6.35 -0.84
N GLN A 264 -16.38 -5.15 -1.32
CA GLN A 264 -15.41 -4.13 -1.70
C GLN A 264 -14.65 -3.57 -0.49
N HIS A 265 -15.30 -3.46 0.68
CA HIS A 265 -14.64 -3.06 1.92
C HIS A 265 -13.78 -4.20 2.46
N LEU A 266 -14.31 -5.43 2.48
CA LEU A 266 -13.58 -6.61 2.93
C LEU A 266 -12.29 -6.84 2.14
N ALA A 267 -12.29 -6.59 0.83
CA ALA A 267 -11.11 -6.67 -0.02
C ALA A 267 -9.95 -5.78 0.45
N GLY A 268 -10.26 -4.71 1.20
CA GLY A 268 -9.26 -3.78 1.72
C GLY A 268 -8.79 -4.06 3.14
N MET A 269 -9.44 -4.97 3.92
CA MET A 269 -9.10 -5.12 5.35
C MET A 269 -9.10 -6.55 5.88
N LYS A 270 -9.57 -7.52 5.10
CA LYS A 270 -9.71 -8.91 5.56
C LYS A 270 -8.39 -9.61 5.93
N ASP A 271 -7.25 -9.08 5.49
CA ASP A 271 -5.92 -9.60 5.81
C ASP A 271 -5.39 -9.02 7.16
N SER A 272 -6.21 -8.25 7.89
CA SER A 272 -5.88 -7.80 9.25
C SER A 272 -5.73 -9.01 10.19
N ARG A 273 -4.80 -8.90 11.15
CA ARG A 273 -4.50 -10.01 12.05
C ARG A 273 -5.63 -10.30 13.03
N VAL A 274 -6.28 -9.26 13.54
CA VAL A 274 -7.47 -9.33 14.39
C VAL A 274 -8.50 -8.33 13.89
N ILE A 275 -9.73 -8.79 13.68
CA ILE A 275 -10.86 -7.97 13.25
C ILE A 275 -11.91 -7.94 14.35
N VAL A 276 -12.23 -6.75 14.83
CA VAL A 276 -13.33 -6.50 15.76
C VAL A 276 -14.45 -5.78 15.01
N ALA A 277 -15.67 -6.29 15.06
CA ALA A 277 -16.84 -5.67 14.44
C ALA A 277 -17.85 -5.19 15.48
N ILE A 278 -18.33 -3.96 15.32
CA ILE A 278 -19.40 -3.37 16.11
C ILE A 278 -20.51 -2.96 15.16
N ASN A 279 -21.66 -3.61 15.24
CA ASN A 279 -22.83 -3.31 14.43
C ASN A 279 -24.10 -3.63 15.19
N LYS A 280 -25.18 -2.88 14.95
CA LYS A 280 -26.51 -3.16 15.50
C LYS A 280 -27.23 -4.31 14.79
N ASP A 281 -26.90 -4.57 13.54
CA ASP A 281 -27.44 -5.62 12.70
C ASP A 281 -26.59 -6.89 12.87
N GLU A 282 -27.13 -7.89 13.56
CA GLU A 282 -26.47 -9.17 13.84
C GLU A 282 -26.19 -9.99 12.58
N GLU A 283 -26.97 -9.76 11.51
CA GLU A 283 -26.81 -10.43 10.21
C GLU A 283 -25.83 -9.69 9.27
N ALA A 284 -25.22 -8.60 9.73
CA ALA A 284 -24.29 -7.86 8.90
C ALA A 284 -23.11 -8.76 8.45
N PRO A 285 -22.78 -8.79 7.14
CA PRO A 285 -21.71 -9.66 6.61
C PRO A 285 -20.33 -9.43 7.24
N ILE A 286 -20.09 -8.29 7.89
CA ILE A 286 -18.83 -7.99 8.58
C ILE A 286 -18.54 -9.03 9.68
N PHE A 287 -19.57 -9.58 10.33
CA PHE A 287 -19.42 -10.57 11.38
C PHE A 287 -18.89 -11.92 10.86
N GLN A 288 -19.04 -12.22 9.57
CA GLN A 288 -18.49 -13.43 8.96
C GLN A 288 -16.96 -13.45 8.88
N VAL A 289 -16.33 -12.27 8.94
CA VAL A 289 -14.87 -12.13 8.89
C VAL A 289 -14.27 -11.60 10.20
N ALA A 290 -15.11 -11.24 11.16
CA ALA A 290 -14.67 -10.72 12.45
C ALA A 290 -14.24 -11.85 13.39
N ASP A 291 -13.09 -11.68 14.06
CA ASP A 291 -12.65 -12.55 15.16
C ASP A 291 -13.49 -12.30 16.42
N TYR A 292 -13.90 -11.03 16.61
CA TYR A 292 -14.77 -10.63 17.72
C TYR A 292 -15.90 -9.74 17.20
N GLY A 293 -17.11 -10.09 17.52
CA GLY A 293 -18.32 -9.33 17.15
C GLY A 293 -19.06 -8.82 18.37
N LEU A 294 -19.43 -7.55 18.36
CA LEU A 294 -20.31 -6.95 19.36
C LEU A 294 -21.56 -6.40 18.66
N VAL A 295 -22.70 -7.06 18.92
CA VAL A 295 -23.99 -6.58 18.45
C VAL A 295 -24.49 -5.51 19.43
N GLY A 296 -24.57 -4.26 18.95
CA GLY A 296 -24.94 -3.13 19.80
C GLY A 296 -24.96 -1.79 19.07
N ASP A 297 -25.47 -0.78 19.78
CA ASP A 297 -25.46 0.59 19.28
C ASP A 297 -24.06 1.19 19.45
N LEU A 298 -23.45 1.56 18.34
CA LEU A 298 -22.10 2.15 18.30
C LEU A 298 -22.02 3.44 19.15
N PHE A 299 -23.11 4.21 19.25
CA PHE A 299 -23.15 5.44 20.05
C PHE A 299 -23.17 5.19 21.56
N THR A 300 -23.44 3.96 21.99
CA THR A 300 -23.30 3.51 23.38
C THR A 300 -21.98 2.81 23.60
N VAL A 301 -21.62 1.90 22.69
CA VAL A 301 -20.44 1.03 22.81
C VAL A 301 -19.14 1.82 22.76
N LEU A 302 -18.98 2.76 21.81
CA LEU A 302 -17.70 3.46 21.65
C LEU A 302 -17.38 4.40 22.83
N PRO A 303 -18.32 5.18 23.40
CA PRO A 303 -18.06 5.93 24.62
C PRO A 303 -17.70 5.05 25.82
N GLU A 304 -18.27 3.86 25.94
CA GLU A 304 -17.90 2.90 26.99
C GLU A 304 -16.50 2.34 26.75
N LEU A 305 -16.18 1.95 25.51
CA LEU A 305 -14.84 1.53 25.13
C LEU A 305 -13.81 2.64 25.41
N GLN A 306 -14.12 3.88 25.03
CA GLN A 306 -13.25 5.03 25.30
C GLN A 306 -12.96 5.20 26.81
N LYS A 307 -13.93 4.93 27.70
CA LYS A 307 -13.72 5.02 29.16
C LYS A 307 -12.87 3.85 29.69
N ALA A 308 -12.97 2.68 29.06
CA ALA A 308 -12.27 1.48 29.48
C ALA A 308 -10.80 1.44 29.03
N LEU A 309 -10.44 2.19 27.98
CA LEU A 309 -9.07 2.42 27.49
C LEU A 309 -8.35 3.50 28.32
#